data_a9f3d06a3732b31610b1f41558d559a5
#
_entry.id   a9f3d06a3732b31610b1f41558d559a5
#
_cell.length_a   1.000
_cell.length_b   1.000
_cell.length_c   1.000
_cell.angle_alpha   90.00
_cell.angle_beta   90.00
_cell.angle_gamma   90.00
#
_symmetry.space_group_name_H-M   'P 1'
#
loop_
_entity.id
_entity.type
_entity.pdbx_description
1 polymer ?
#
loop_
_entity_poly.entity_id
_entity_poly.type
_entity_poly.pdbx_seq_one_letter_code
_entity_poly.pdbx_strand_id
1 'polypeptide(L)'
;RAALHKASGRRRCGKRTLNKRYNEQDPAPQYDPETARIRRALRAQKARRRKKMRSRRLFLLGMALILLFVLVPNLWGRAERLLYPRKYEALVDQWAETYGLDPLLVDAFIRTESGFDPQATSTVDARGLMQMTEETFIWLRSKIAPDEGLLFANLYDPETSIRFGCYYLHLCMERYNGDVATAAAAYHSGWGTVDALLQMEEHSADGETLQGFPYSQMNHYVKKITSCYARYQRIYAES
;
A
#
# COMPACT_ATOMS: atom_id res chain seq x y z
N ARG A 1 41.05 40.62 -3.40
CA ARG A 1 41.68 40.56 -2.06
C ARG A 1 40.95 39.49 -1.30
N ALA A 2 41.39 38.36 -0.82
CA ALA A 2 42.67 37.83 -0.47
C ALA A 2 42.55 36.31 -0.55
N ALA A 3 43.58 35.68 -1.04
CA ALA A 3 43.75 34.26 -1.13
C ALA A 3 43.88 33.62 0.25
N LEU A 4 43.32 32.43 0.43
CA LEU A 4 43.69 31.52 1.49
C LEU A 4 43.95 30.12 0.90
N HIS A 5 45.25 29.86 0.80
CA HIS A 5 45.85 28.56 0.54
C HIS A 5 45.39 27.53 1.58
N LYS A 6 44.82 26.43 1.14
CA LYS A 6 44.65 25.22 1.96
C LYS A 6 45.63 24.16 1.51
N ALA A 7 46.71 24.04 2.26
CA ALA A 7 47.73 23.01 2.09
C ALA A 7 47.16 21.62 2.37
N SER A 8 47.15 20.79 1.34
CA SER A 8 46.80 19.35 1.40
C SER A 8 48.04 18.56 1.86
N GLY A 9 48.08 18.24 3.16
CA GLY A 9 49.11 17.36 3.71
C GLY A 9 48.80 15.88 3.38
N ARG A 10 49.33 15.39 2.28
CA ARG A 10 49.41 13.95 1.99
C ARG A 10 50.47 13.33 2.90
N ARG A 11 50.02 12.62 3.95
CA ARG A 11 50.90 11.71 4.72
C ARG A 11 51.29 10.52 3.82
N ARG A 12 52.49 10.56 3.27
CA ARG A 12 53.14 9.40 2.65
C ARG A 12 53.41 8.36 3.74
N CYS A 13 52.66 7.27 3.71
CA CYS A 13 52.98 6.06 4.47
C CYS A 13 54.29 5.47 3.89
N GLY A 14 55.40 5.69 4.59
CA GLY A 14 56.69 5.19 4.19
C GLY A 14 56.72 3.65 4.36
N LYS A 15 56.73 2.95 3.23
CA LYS A 15 57.14 1.53 3.23
C LYS A 15 58.61 1.47 3.64
N ARG A 16 58.86 1.18 4.93
CA ARG A 16 60.19 0.72 5.38
C ARG A 16 60.46 -0.64 4.71
N THR A 17 61.12 -0.64 3.57
CA THR A 17 61.75 -1.80 3.00
C THR A 17 62.96 -2.13 3.90
N LEU A 18 62.78 -3.09 4.82
CA LEU A 18 63.85 -3.74 5.52
C LEU A 18 64.66 -4.56 4.48
N ASN A 19 65.60 -3.88 3.81
CA ASN A 19 66.60 -4.54 2.97
C ASN A 19 67.62 -5.17 3.89
N LYS A 20 67.32 -6.36 4.43
CA LYS A 20 68.28 -7.18 5.15
C LYS A 20 69.28 -7.69 4.10
N ARG A 21 70.44 -7.02 4.00
CA ARG A 21 71.61 -7.53 3.21
C ARG A 21 71.90 -8.91 3.76
N TYR A 22 71.68 -9.94 2.97
CA TYR A 22 72.14 -11.31 3.24
C TYR A 22 73.68 -11.27 3.18
N ASN A 23 74.30 -11.59 4.33
CA ASN A 23 75.75 -11.73 4.38
C ASN A 23 76.02 -13.19 3.94
N GLU A 24 76.80 -13.38 2.88
CA GLU A 24 77.15 -14.70 2.30
C GLU A 24 77.86 -15.64 3.27
N GLN A 25 78.14 -15.16 4.50
CA GLN A 25 78.82 -15.92 5.55
C GLN A 25 77.86 -16.48 6.63
N ASP A 26 76.51 -16.18 6.50
CA ASP A 26 75.56 -16.78 7.42
C ASP A 26 75.26 -18.23 7.01
N PRO A 27 75.36 -19.20 7.94
CA PRO A 27 75.06 -20.60 7.64
C PRO A 27 73.63 -20.73 7.13
N ALA A 28 73.46 -21.45 6.01
CA ALA A 28 72.18 -21.74 5.45
C ALA A 28 71.18 -22.21 6.56
N PRO A 29 69.95 -21.69 6.59
CA PRO A 29 68.98 -22.02 7.65
C PRO A 29 68.80 -23.53 7.69
N GLN A 30 69.27 -24.13 8.78
CA GLN A 30 69.21 -25.55 9.00
C GLN A 30 67.79 -26.06 8.99
N TYR A 31 67.42 -26.93 8.07
CA TYR A 31 66.08 -27.49 7.95
C TYR A 31 65.81 -28.36 9.19
N ASP A 32 64.95 -27.82 10.08
CA ASP A 32 64.47 -28.56 11.24
C ASP A 32 63.10 -29.19 10.91
N PRO A 33 63.03 -30.52 10.78
CA PRO A 33 61.81 -31.23 10.43
C PRO A 33 60.73 -31.10 11.49
N GLU A 34 61.03 -30.82 12.71
CA GLU A 34 60.10 -30.69 13.83
C GLU A 34 59.36 -29.37 13.75
N THR A 35 60.09 -28.28 13.54
CA THR A 35 59.48 -26.96 13.32
C THR A 35 58.60 -26.93 12.06
N ALA A 36 58.96 -27.66 11.02
CA ALA A 36 58.15 -27.78 9.80
C ALA A 36 56.83 -28.54 10.06
N ARG A 37 56.85 -29.60 10.89
CA ARG A 37 55.66 -30.35 11.33
C ARG A 37 54.71 -29.45 12.15
N ILE A 38 55.24 -28.72 13.12
CA ILE A 38 54.48 -27.81 13.96
C ILE A 38 53.81 -26.71 13.09
N ARG A 39 54.53 -26.08 12.17
CA ARG A 39 53.97 -25.08 11.25
C ARG A 39 52.87 -25.64 10.36
N ARG A 40 53.01 -26.89 9.85
CA ARG A 40 51.93 -27.56 9.07
C ARG A 40 50.69 -27.82 9.94
N ALA A 41 50.86 -28.31 11.17
CA ALA A 41 49.78 -28.56 12.11
C ALA A 41 49.01 -27.26 12.44
N LEU A 42 49.73 -26.17 12.73
CA LEU A 42 49.10 -24.83 12.99
C LEU A 42 48.34 -24.28 11.77
N ARG A 43 48.91 -24.44 10.56
CA ARG A 43 48.22 -24.05 9.32
C ARG A 43 46.94 -24.86 9.10
N ALA A 44 46.99 -26.18 9.32
CA ALA A 44 45.83 -27.06 9.21
C ALA A 44 44.77 -26.72 10.25
N GLN A 45 45.14 -26.45 11.50
CA GLN A 45 44.22 -26.01 12.54
C GLN A 45 43.55 -24.66 12.20
N LYS A 46 44.35 -23.70 11.72
CA LYS A 46 43.84 -22.40 11.28
C LYS A 46 42.86 -22.51 10.07
N ALA A 47 43.19 -23.42 9.13
CA ALA A 47 42.33 -23.71 7.98
C ALA A 47 40.99 -24.34 8.41
N ARG A 48 41.03 -25.33 9.34
CA ARG A 48 39.82 -25.96 9.94
C ARG A 48 38.94 -24.91 10.67
N ARG A 49 39.55 -24.03 11.48
CA ARG A 49 38.84 -22.94 12.17
C ARG A 49 38.20 -21.99 11.16
N ARG A 50 38.92 -21.60 10.11
CA ARG A 50 38.35 -20.72 9.04
C ARG A 50 37.20 -21.40 8.31
N LYS A 51 37.29 -22.69 7.97
CA LYS A 51 36.21 -23.45 7.33
C LYS A 51 34.99 -23.53 8.24
N LYS A 52 35.14 -23.81 9.54
CA LYS A 52 34.06 -23.85 10.53
C LYS A 52 33.41 -22.49 10.71
N MET A 53 34.18 -21.39 10.71
CA MET A 53 33.65 -20.04 10.78
C MET A 53 32.88 -19.64 9.52
N ARG A 54 33.38 -20.03 8.33
CA ARG A 54 32.64 -19.80 7.06
C ARG A 54 31.31 -20.55 7.03
N SER A 55 31.32 -21.83 7.42
CA SER A 55 30.11 -22.66 7.49
C SER A 55 29.08 -22.06 8.46
N ARG A 56 29.51 -21.62 9.66
CA ARG A 56 28.61 -20.94 10.63
C ARG A 56 28.04 -19.63 10.06
N ARG A 57 28.87 -18.82 9.38
CA ARG A 57 28.39 -17.58 8.75
C ARG A 57 27.37 -17.86 7.64
N LEU A 58 27.62 -18.87 6.79
CA LEU A 58 26.67 -19.27 5.74
C LEU A 58 25.37 -19.79 6.34
N PHE A 59 25.44 -20.57 7.42
CA PHE A 59 24.26 -21.04 8.14
C PHE A 59 23.44 -19.88 8.74
N LEU A 60 24.11 -18.93 9.39
CA LEU A 60 23.44 -17.74 9.96
C LEU A 60 22.83 -16.86 8.88
N LEU A 61 23.51 -16.69 7.74
CA LEU A 61 22.96 -15.97 6.58
C LEU A 61 21.72 -16.68 6.01
N GLY A 62 21.78 -18.02 5.89
CA GLY A 62 20.62 -18.81 5.46
C GLY A 62 19.42 -18.66 6.41
N MET A 63 19.68 -18.77 7.72
CA MET A 63 18.66 -18.52 8.75
C MET A 63 18.07 -17.10 8.67
N ALA A 64 18.93 -16.09 8.50
CA ALA A 64 18.49 -14.71 8.38
C ALA A 64 17.63 -14.48 7.12
N LEU A 65 17.97 -15.10 5.99
CA LEU A 65 17.18 -15.04 4.76
C LEU A 65 15.83 -15.73 4.91
N ILE A 66 15.75 -16.90 5.57
CA ILE A 66 14.49 -17.58 5.86
C ILE A 66 13.62 -16.72 6.77
N LEU A 67 14.20 -16.15 7.82
CA LEU A 67 13.49 -15.26 8.74
C LEU A 67 12.95 -14.02 8.01
N LEU A 68 13.75 -13.41 7.14
CA LEU A 68 13.34 -12.28 6.31
C LEU A 68 12.19 -12.67 5.38
N PHE A 69 12.28 -13.82 4.72
CA PHE A 69 11.25 -14.32 3.82
C PHE A 69 9.91 -14.57 4.54
N VAL A 70 9.94 -14.97 5.80
CA VAL A 70 8.71 -15.18 6.61
C VAL A 70 8.20 -13.88 7.22
N LEU A 71 9.09 -13.04 7.78
CA LEU A 71 8.67 -11.83 8.51
C LEU A 71 8.19 -10.71 7.57
N VAL A 72 8.84 -10.50 6.42
CA VAL A 72 8.52 -9.38 5.54
C VAL A 72 7.08 -9.45 5.01
N PRO A 73 6.57 -10.58 4.47
CA PRO A 73 5.19 -10.67 4.01
C PRO A 73 4.17 -10.46 5.13
N ASN A 74 4.44 -11.04 6.33
CA ASN A 74 3.54 -10.88 7.49
C ASN A 74 3.48 -9.43 8.00
N LEU A 75 4.63 -8.75 8.05
CA LEU A 75 4.68 -7.33 8.43
C LEU A 75 4.03 -6.45 7.36
N TRP A 76 4.22 -6.78 6.08
CA TRP A 76 3.62 -6.06 4.97
C TRP A 76 2.09 -6.18 4.98
N GLY A 77 1.54 -7.37 5.13
CA GLY A 77 0.09 -7.58 5.24
C GLY A 77 -0.54 -6.82 6.41
N ARG A 78 0.14 -6.78 7.58
CA ARG A 78 -0.30 -5.96 8.72
C ARG A 78 -0.25 -4.46 8.41
N ALA A 79 0.80 -3.98 7.75
CA ALA A 79 0.92 -2.59 7.35
C ALA A 79 -0.17 -2.20 6.32
N GLU A 80 -0.50 -3.07 5.37
CA GLU A 80 -1.58 -2.83 4.41
C GLU A 80 -2.95 -2.72 5.11
N ARG A 81 -3.26 -3.58 6.08
CA ARG A 81 -4.51 -3.47 6.88
C ARG A 81 -4.58 -2.19 7.71
N LEU A 82 -3.45 -1.68 8.20
CA LEU A 82 -3.40 -0.37 8.86
C LEU A 82 -3.65 0.79 7.89
N LEU A 83 -3.16 0.68 6.67
CA LEU A 83 -3.36 1.69 5.62
C LEU A 83 -4.75 1.63 4.99
N TYR A 84 -5.39 0.46 4.99
CA TYR A 84 -6.73 0.20 4.44
C TYR A 84 -7.63 -0.42 5.52
N PRO A 85 -7.99 0.34 6.58
CA PRO A 85 -8.79 -0.19 7.67
C PRO A 85 -10.27 -0.32 7.26
N ARG A 86 -10.98 -1.26 7.90
CA ARG A 86 -12.44 -1.38 7.90
C ARG A 86 -12.98 -0.81 9.21
N LYS A 87 -12.99 0.53 9.36
CA LYS A 87 -13.28 1.18 10.67
C LYS A 87 -14.71 0.97 11.18
N TYR A 88 -15.67 0.81 10.28
CA TYR A 88 -17.09 0.64 10.60
C TYR A 88 -17.61 -0.70 10.10
N GLU A 89 -16.79 -1.75 10.19
CA GLU A 89 -17.00 -3.06 9.59
C GLU A 89 -18.41 -3.61 9.84
N ALA A 90 -18.88 -3.63 11.10
CA ALA A 90 -20.21 -4.16 11.43
C ALA A 90 -21.36 -3.38 10.76
N LEU A 91 -21.27 -2.05 10.67
CA LEU A 91 -22.28 -1.23 9.98
C LEU A 91 -22.20 -1.39 8.46
N VAL A 92 -20.98 -1.45 7.93
CA VAL A 92 -20.75 -1.67 6.50
C VAL A 92 -21.28 -3.03 6.07
N ASP A 93 -20.96 -4.09 6.82
CA ASP A 93 -21.43 -5.44 6.51
C ASP A 93 -22.97 -5.54 6.58
N GLN A 94 -23.59 -4.97 7.62
CA GLN A 94 -25.05 -4.93 7.79
C GLN A 94 -25.75 -4.26 6.60
N TRP A 95 -25.32 -3.04 6.22
CA TRP A 95 -25.99 -2.29 5.18
C TRP A 95 -25.60 -2.75 3.77
N ALA A 96 -24.40 -3.29 3.59
CA ALA A 96 -24.00 -3.93 2.34
C ALA A 96 -24.85 -5.19 2.08
N GLU A 97 -25.02 -6.06 3.09
CA GLU A 97 -25.89 -7.25 3.00
C GLU A 97 -27.35 -6.83 2.69
N THR A 98 -27.86 -5.81 3.40
CA THR A 98 -29.24 -5.32 3.22
C THR A 98 -29.52 -4.89 1.77
N TYR A 99 -28.55 -4.27 1.11
CA TYR A 99 -28.70 -3.74 -0.23
C TYR A 99 -27.97 -4.55 -1.31
N GLY A 100 -27.47 -5.75 -1.01
CA GLY A 100 -26.84 -6.65 -1.98
C GLY A 100 -25.53 -6.11 -2.56
N LEU A 101 -24.74 -5.39 -1.76
CA LEU A 101 -23.44 -4.84 -2.15
C LEU A 101 -22.29 -5.67 -1.61
N ASP A 102 -21.13 -5.62 -2.29
CA ASP A 102 -19.88 -6.09 -1.69
C ASP A 102 -19.42 -5.09 -0.60
N PRO A 103 -19.26 -5.52 0.66
CA PRO A 103 -18.84 -4.64 1.74
C PRO A 103 -17.47 -3.99 1.49
N LEU A 104 -16.57 -4.66 0.76
CA LEU A 104 -15.27 -4.09 0.39
C LEU A 104 -15.39 -2.95 -0.63
N LEU A 105 -16.44 -2.97 -1.46
CA LEU A 105 -16.77 -1.85 -2.35
C LEU A 105 -17.24 -0.65 -1.52
N VAL A 106 -18.11 -0.88 -0.53
CA VAL A 106 -18.57 0.18 0.39
C VAL A 106 -17.40 0.81 1.14
N ASP A 107 -16.48 -0.01 1.69
CA ASP A 107 -15.26 0.47 2.33
C ASP A 107 -14.40 1.34 1.38
N ALA A 108 -14.32 0.96 0.10
CA ALA A 108 -13.59 1.75 -0.91
C ALA A 108 -14.23 3.12 -1.18
N PHE A 109 -15.56 3.19 -1.17
CA PHE A 109 -16.30 4.46 -1.26
C PHE A 109 -16.05 5.32 -0.02
N ILE A 110 -16.28 4.82 1.19
CA ILE A 110 -16.05 5.56 2.44
C ILE A 110 -14.62 6.11 2.52
N ARG A 111 -13.64 5.28 2.15
CA ARG A 111 -12.25 5.70 2.12
C ARG A 111 -11.98 6.82 1.11
N THR A 112 -12.60 6.76 -0.04
CA THR A 112 -12.40 7.75 -1.11
C THR A 112 -13.10 9.06 -0.81
N GLU A 113 -14.30 9.00 -0.23
CA GLU A 113 -15.16 10.13 0.07
C GLU A 113 -14.68 10.94 1.28
N SER A 114 -14.44 10.28 2.40
CA SER A 114 -14.14 10.94 3.67
C SER A 114 -12.82 10.50 4.33
N GLY A 115 -12.18 9.43 3.84
CA GLY A 115 -11.08 8.79 4.58
C GLY A 115 -11.52 8.22 5.93
N PHE A 116 -12.80 7.83 6.07
CA PHE A 116 -13.44 7.39 7.30
C PHE A 116 -13.58 8.50 8.37
N ASP A 117 -13.68 9.75 7.98
CA ASP A 117 -14.02 10.85 8.86
C ASP A 117 -15.55 11.10 8.84
N PRO A 118 -16.27 10.80 9.93
CA PRO A 118 -17.73 11.00 9.97
C PRO A 118 -18.14 12.47 10.00
N GLN A 119 -17.21 13.38 10.35
CA GLN A 119 -17.46 14.81 10.38
C GLN A 119 -17.05 15.54 9.09
N ALA A 120 -16.67 14.78 8.05
CA ALA A 120 -16.22 15.36 6.80
C ALA A 120 -17.33 16.19 6.15
N THR A 121 -16.96 17.39 5.68
CA THR A 121 -17.83 18.28 4.89
C THR A 121 -17.03 18.82 3.71
N SER A 122 -17.55 18.65 2.51
CA SER A 122 -16.92 19.14 1.29
C SER A 122 -17.22 20.61 1.01
N THR A 123 -16.57 21.19 0.01
CA THR A 123 -16.83 22.57 -0.45
C THR A 123 -18.22 22.78 -1.04
N VAL A 124 -18.90 21.69 -1.44
CA VAL A 124 -20.29 21.69 -1.94
C VAL A 124 -21.30 21.24 -0.88
N ASP A 125 -20.87 21.24 0.40
CA ASP A 125 -21.65 20.81 1.56
C ASP A 125 -22.12 19.36 1.50
N ALA A 126 -21.37 18.48 0.82
CA ALA A 126 -21.58 17.03 0.96
C ALA A 126 -21.06 16.57 2.32
N ARG A 127 -21.81 15.69 3.05
CA ARG A 127 -21.57 15.39 4.47
C ARG A 127 -21.39 13.91 4.77
N GLY A 128 -20.62 13.65 5.83
CA GLY A 128 -20.47 12.36 6.47
C GLY A 128 -19.54 11.38 5.74
N LEU A 129 -19.59 10.12 6.15
CA LEU A 129 -18.69 9.08 5.66
C LEU A 129 -18.78 8.86 4.15
N MET A 130 -19.95 8.99 3.56
CA MET A 130 -20.23 8.73 2.15
C MET A 130 -20.53 9.99 1.33
N GLN A 131 -20.24 11.18 1.91
CA GLN A 131 -20.29 12.50 1.26
C GLN A 131 -21.55 12.75 0.44
N MET A 132 -22.69 12.64 1.08
CA MET A 132 -23.98 12.87 0.45
C MET A 132 -24.37 14.35 0.47
N THR A 133 -24.88 14.86 -0.64
CA THR A 133 -25.44 16.21 -0.72
C THR A 133 -26.85 16.27 -0.13
N GLU A 134 -27.30 17.47 0.27
CA GLU A 134 -28.63 17.64 0.87
C GLU A 134 -29.76 17.22 -0.08
N GLU A 135 -29.66 17.56 -1.36
CA GLU A 135 -30.65 17.19 -2.37
C GLU A 135 -30.78 15.65 -2.47
N THR A 136 -29.67 14.96 -2.59
CA THR A 136 -29.65 13.48 -2.64
C THR A 136 -30.20 12.88 -1.36
N PHE A 137 -29.81 13.42 -0.19
CA PHE A 137 -30.31 12.94 1.10
C PHE A 137 -31.83 13.09 1.22
N ILE A 138 -32.39 14.27 0.88
CA ILE A 138 -33.82 14.50 0.95
C ILE A 138 -34.58 13.54 0.03
N TRP A 139 -34.09 13.33 -1.19
CA TRP A 139 -34.67 12.38 -2.13
C TRP A 139 -34.63 10.94 -1.59
N LEU A 140 -33.49 10.47 -1.10
CA LEU A 140 -33.39 9.12 -0.53
C LEU A 140 -34.17 8.93 0.74
N ARG A 141 -34.21 9.95 1.63
CA ARG A 141 -35.04 9.94 2.84
C ARG A 141 -36.51 9.68 2.51
N SER A 142 -37.04 10.28 1.48
CA SER A 142 -38.44 10.06 1.03
C SER A 142 -38.70 8.61 0.59
N LYS A 143 -37.64 7.83 0.29
CA LYS A 143 -37.73 6.45 -0.16
C LYS A 143 -37.59 5.42 0.98
N ILE A 144 -36.61 5.64 1.87
CA ILE A 144 -36.24 4.60 2.87
C ILE A 144 -36.49 5.01 4.33
N ALA A 145 -36.80 6.28 4.59
CA ALA A 145 -37.00 6.83 5.95
C ALA A 145 -37.98 7.99 6.01
N PRO A 146 -39.21 7.93 5.36
CA PRO A 146 -40.11 9.05 5.28
C PRO A 146 -40.61 9.55 6.64
N ASP A 147 -40.75 8.63 7.61
CA ASP A 147 -41.35 8.90 8.91
C ASP A 147 -40.33 9.02 10.06
N GLU A 148 -39.01 8.87 9.78
CA GLU A 148 -37.96 8.86 10.81
C GLU A 148 -37.55 10.26 11.30
N GLY A 149 -38.04 11.35 10.67
CA GLY A 149 -37.71 12.69 11.10
C GLY A 149 -36.23 13.10 10.93
N LEU A 150 -35.46 12.36 10.14
CA LEU A 150 -34.02 12.60 9.94
C LEU A 150 -33.77 13.92 9.25
N LEU A 151 -32.82 14.67 9.75
CA LEU A 151 -32.32 15.92 9.19
C LEU A 151 -30.98 15.66 8.43
N PHE A 152 -30.62 16.58 7.54
CA PHE A 152 -29.37 16.52 6.80
C PHE A 152 -28.13 16.42 7.70
N ALA A 153 -28.17 17.01 8.90
CA ALA A 153 -27.11 16.91 9.90
C ALA A 153 -26.92 15.47 10.47
N ASN A 154 -27.93 14.59 10.34
CA ASN A 154 -27.78 13.20 10.77
C ASN A 154 -26.79 12.42 9.90
N LEU A 155 -26.37 12.91 8.74
CA LEU A 155 -25.30 12.31 7.95
C LEU A 155 -23.92 12.33 8.65
N TYR A 156 -23.75 13.09 9.70
CA TYR A 156 -22.55 13.01 10.57
C TYR A 156 -22.57 11.80 11.52
N ASP A 157 -23.75 11.18 11.69
CA ASP A 157 -23.85 9.88 12.36
C ASP A 157 -23.40 8.77 11.39
N PRO A 158 -22.44 7.90 11.81
CA PRO A 158 -21.91 6.85 10.93
C PRO A 158 -22.97 5.90 10.37
N GLU A 159 -23.94 5.48 11.19
CA GLU A 159 -24.97 4.54 10.75
C GLU A 159 -25.87 5.16 9.69
N THR A 160 -26.33 6.38 9.92
CA THR A 160 -27.16 7.13 8.95
C THR A 160 -26.40 7.32 7.65
N SER A 161 -25.14 7.76 7.71
CA SER A 161 -24.33 8.00 6.52
C SER A 161 -24.10 6.73 5.69
N ILE A 162 -23.76 5.61 6.34
CA ILE A 162 -23.52 4.32 5.67
C ILE A 162 -24.85 3.79 5.10
N ARG A 163 -25.93 3.78 5.86
CA ARG A 163 -27.26 3.32 5.41
C ARG A 163 -27.69 4.00 4.12
N PHE A 164 -27.67 5.34 4.12
CA PHE A 164 -28.11 6.13 2.96
C PHE A 164 -27.13 6.02 1.79
N GLY A 165 -25.84 6.03 2.08
CA GLY A 165 -24.80 5.87 1.05
C GLY A 165 -24.83 4.51 0.38
N CYS A 166 -25.03 3.40 1.15
CA CYS A 166 -25.22 2.08 0.59
C CYS A 166 -26.47 1.99 -0.28
N TYR A 167 -27.58 2.59 0.15
CA TYR A 167 -28.78 2.58 -0.67
C TYR A 167 -28.56 3.34 -1.99
N TYR A 168 -27.92 4.51 -1.97
CA TYR A 168 -27.60 5.25 -3.19
C TYR A 168 -26.65 4.48 -4.11
N LEU A 169 -25.62 3.85 -3.54
CA LEU A 169 -24.69 3.00 -4.29
C LEU A 169 -25.41 1.80 -4.91
N HIS A 170 -26.30 1.13 -4.16
CA HIS A 170 -27.16 0.07 -4.68
C HIS A 170 -27.96 0.52 -5.90
N LEU A 171 -28.62 1.66 -5.83
CA LEU A 171 -29.35 2.20 -6.97
C LEU A 171 -28.46 2.49 -8.19
N CYS A 172 -27.22 2.95 -7.97
CA CYS A 172 -26.25 3.11 -9.05
C CYS A 172 -25.83 1.76 -9.63
N MET A 173 -25.55 0.77 -8.79
CA MET A 173 -25.16 -0.58 -9.23
C MET A 173 -26.29 -1.28 -10.01
N GLU A 174 -27.54 -1.19 -9.52
CA GLU A 174 -28.70 -1.73 -10.26
C GLU A 174 -28.88 -1.05 -11.64
N ARG A 175 -28.80 0.28 -11.66
CA ARG A 175 -29.01 1.05 -12.89
C ARG A 175 -28.02 0.71 -13.99
N TYR A 176 -26.78 0.41 -13.62
CA TYR A 176 -25.67 0.16 -14.56
C TYR A 176 -25.19 -1.29 -14.54
N ASN A 177 -26.10 -2.24 -14.35
CA ASN A 177 -25.89 -3.69 -14.50
C ASN A 177 -24.70 -4.23 -13.68
N GLY A 178 -24.40 -3.59 -12.53
CA GLY A 178 -23.28 -3.99 -11.66
C GLY A 178 -21.90 -3.50 -12.12
N ASP A 179 -21.80 -2.69 -13.17
CA ASP A 179 -20.51 -2.13 -13.58
C ASP A 179 -20.04 -1.06 -12.59
N VAL A 180 -19.03 -1.42 -11.82
CA VAL A 180 -18.49 -0.58 -10.73
C VAL A 180 -17.99 0.77 -11.24
N ALA A 181 -17.38 0.82 -12.43
CA ALA A 181 -16.79 2.04 -12.94
C ALA A 181 -17.88 3.05 -13.37
N THR A 182 -18.90 2.56 -14.07
CA THR A 182 -20.06 3.38 -14.48
C THR A 182 -20.90 3.81 -13.27
N ALA A 183 -21.14 2.91 -12.30
CA ALA A 183 -21.84 3.22 -11.06
C ALA A 183 -21.09 4.27 -10.23
N ALA A 184 -19.76 4.18 -10.14
CA ALA A 184 -18.94 5.18 -9.45
C ALA A 184 -18.99 6.56 -10.16
N ALA A 185 -18.96 6.57 -11.49
CA ALA A 185 -19.16 7.80 -12.25
C ALA A 185 -20.52 8.45 -11.95
N ALA A 186 -21.56 7.65 -11.86
CA ALA A 186 -22.92 8.10 -11.56
C ALA A 186 -23.08 8.57 -10.12
N TYR A 187 -22.46 7.87 -9.16
CA TYR A 187 -22.44 8.30 -7.77
C TYR A 187 -21.86 9.71 -7.62
N HIS A 188 -20.74 9.97 -8.31
CA HIS A 188 -20.03 11.25 -8.26
C HIS A 188 -20.70 12.37 -9.07
N SER A 189 -21.19 12.08 -10.28
CA SER A 189 -21.60 13.10 -11.26
C SER A 189 -23.10 13.13 -11.51
N GLY A 190 -23.84 12.25 -10.88
CA GLY A 190 -25.28 12.07 -11.07
C GLY A 190 -25.64 11.25 -12.32
N TRP A 191 -26.80 10.60 -12.26
CA TRP A 191 -27.29 9.70 -13.30
C TRP A 191 -27.46 10.38 -14.64
N GLY A 192 -28.04 11.61 -14.65
CA GLY A 192 -28.28 12.35 -15.91
C GLY A 192 -27.00 12.59 -16.72
N THR A 193 -25.88 12.83 -16.06
CA THR A 193 -24.58 12.99 -16.73
C THR A 193 -24.13 11.66 -17.35
N VAL A 194 -24.22 10.57 -16.61
CA VAL A 194 -23.79 9.25 -17.08
C VAL A 194 -24.72 8.74 -18.19
N ASP A 195 -26.04 8.87 -18.03
CA ASP A 195 -26.99 8.47 -19.05
C ASP A 195 -26.77 9.20 -20.40
N ALA A 196 -26.44 10.52 -20.33
CA ALA A 196 -26.10 11.29 -21.53
C ALA A 196 -24.80 10.78 -22.20
N LEU A 197 -23.80 10.42 -21.41
CA LEU A 197 -22.53 9.85 -21.93
C LEU A 197 -22.73 8.46 -22.55
N LEU A 198 -23.60 7.64 -22.00
CA LEU A 198 -23.92 6.30 -22.53
C LEU A 198 -24.56 6.35 -23.93
N GLN A 199 -25.16 7.47 -24.32
CA GLN A 199 -25.71 7.66 -25.67
C GLN A 199 -24.65 8.09 -26.71
N MET A 200 -23.40 8.29 -26.28
CA MET A 200 -22.30 8.71 -27.15
C MET A 200 -21.39 7.53 -27.47
N GLU A 201 -21.29 7.15 -28.76
CA GLU A 201 -20.47 6.03 -29.22
C GLU A 201 -18.98 6.14 -28.79
N GLU A 202 -18.48 7.38 -28.64
CA GLU A 202 -17.10 7.63 -28.19
C GLU A 202 -16.86 7.26 -26.71
N HIS A 203 -17.93 7.14 -25.89
CA HIS A 203 -17.86 6.85 -24.48
C HIS A 203 -18.45 5.51 -24.08
N SER A 204 -19.32 4.94 -24.92
CA SER A 204 -19.97 3.64 -24.69
C SER A 204 -20.22 2.94 -26.02
N ALA A 205 -19.73 1.71 -26.17
CA ALA A 205 -19.97 0.90 -27.35
C ALA A 205 -21.30 0.10 -27.28
N ASP A 206 -21.80 -0.16 -26.08
CA ASP A 206 -22.98 -0.97 -25.79
C ASP A 206 -24.21 -0.15 -25.32
N GLY A 207 -24.00 1.14 -25.01
CA GLY A 207 -25.02 1.99 -24.42
C GLY A 207 -25.32 1.68 -22.93
N GLU A 208 -24.59 0.76 -22.32
CA GLU A 208 -24.83 0.28 -20.96
C GLU A 208 -23.66 0.57 -20.00
N THR A 209 -22.42 0.50 -20.51
CA THR A 209 -21.20 0.70 -19.72
C THR A 209 -20.31 1.80 -20.31
N LEU A 210 -19.72 2.63 -19.42
CA LEU A 210 -18.77 3.66 -19.83
C LEU A 210 -17.38 3.07 -20.06
N GLN A 211 -16.84 3.22 -21.26
CA GLN A 211 -15.47 2.83 -21.62
C GLN A 211 -14.51 4.01 -21.57
N GLY A 212 -15.01 5.24 -21.45
CA GLY A 212 -14.24 6.47 -21.31
C GLY A 212 -14.93 7.50 -20.42
N PHE A 213 -14.11 8.17 -19.62
CA PHE A 213 -14.58 9.21 -18.66
C PHE A 213 -14.04 10.57 -19.09
N PRO A 214 -14.81 11.37 -19.86
CA PRO A 214 -14.32 12.59 -20.50
C PRO A 214 -13.96 13.70 -19.53
N TYR A 215 -14.64 13.76 -18.38
CA TYR A 215 -14.39 14.77 -17.37
C TYR A 215 -13.23 14.35 -16.47
N SER A 216 -12.20 15.20 -16.33
CA SER A 216 -10.98 14.83 -15.59
C SER A 216 -11.27 14.49 -14.12
N GLN A 217 -12.22 15.18 -13.47
CA GLN A 217 -12.63 14.88 -12.09
C GLN A 217 -13.32 13.51 -11.99
N MET A 218 -14.27 13.22 -12.88
CA MET A 218 -14.96 11.93 -12.97
C MET A 218 -13.95 10.79 -13.19
N ASN A 219 -13.04 10.93 -14.17
CA ASN A 219 -12.00 9.95 -14.46
C ASN A 219 -11.07 9.71 -13.24
N HIS A 220 -10.67 10.78 -12.55
CA HIS A 220 -9.86 10.67 -11.35
C HIS A 220 -10.61 9.93 -10.23
N TYR A 221 -11.88 10.28 -10.02
CA TYR A 221 -12.74 9.66 -9.02
C TYR A 221 -12.93 8.16 -9.29
N VAL A 222 -13.33 7.78 -10.50
CA VAL A 222 -13.51 6.38 -10.90
C VAL A 222 -12.23 5.57 -10.69
N LYS A 223 -11.08 6.11 -11.11
CA LYS A 223 -9.77 5.47 -10.88
C LYS A 223 -9.45 5.29 -9.38
N LYS A 224 -9.81 6.27 -8.54
CA LYS A 224 -9.63 6.14 -7.09
C LYS A 224 -10.49 5.02 -6.52
N ILE A 225 -11.79 4.98 -6.85
CA ILE A 225 -12.70 3.93 -6.40
C ILE A 225 -12.23 2.54 -6.84
N THR A 226 -12.05 2.34 -8.13
CA THR A 226 -11.69 1.02 -8.69
C THR A 226 -10.33 0.51 -8.17
N SER A 227 -9.34 1.40 -8.05
CA SER A 227 -8.04 1.05 -7.48
C SER A 227 -8.11 0.74 -5.98
N CYS A 228 -8.92 1.51 -5.24
CA CYS A 228 -9.15 1.31 -3.82
C CYS A 228 -9.88 -0.01 -3.57
N TYR A 229 -10.93 -0.29 -4.32
CA TYR A 229 -11.69 -1.53 -4.24
C TYR A 229 -10.82 -2.76 -4.55
N ALA A 230 -10.05 -2.75 -5.63
CA ALA A 230 -9.11 -3.82 -5.95
C ALA A 230 -8.07 -4.03 -4.83
N ARG A 231 -7.67 -2.96 -4.14
CA ARG A 231 -6.77 -3.06 -3.00
C ARG A 231 -7.45 -3.73 -1.79
N TYR A 232 -8.68 -3.34 -1.46
CA TYR A 232 -9.46 -3.98 -0.41
C TYR A 232 -9.68 -5.46 -0.70
N GLN A 233 -10.09 -5.82 -1.91
CA GLN A 233 -10.24 -7.23 -2.34
C GLN A 233 -8.95 -8.01 -2.11
N ARG A 234 -7.80 -7.50 -2.54
CA ARG A 234 -6.52 -8.18 -2.35
C ARG A 234 -6.16 -8.37 -0.86
N ILE A 235 -6.50 -7.43 0.02
CA ILE A 235 -6.13 -7.47 1.44
C ILE A 235 -7.08 -8.35 2.25
N TYR A 236 -8.37 -8.41 1.88
CA TYR A 236 -9.42 -8.99 2.71
C TYR A 236 -10.16 -10.19 2.09
N ALA A 237 -10.07 -10.43 0.78
CA ALA A 237 -10.73 -11.58 0.14
C ALA A 237 -10.10 -12.94 0.48
N GLU A 238 -8.89 -12.96 1.05
CA GLU A 238 -8.15 -14.17 1.47
C GLU A 238 -8.26 -14.44 2.99
N SER A 239 -9.22 -13.81 3.69
CA SER A 239 -9.30 -13.87 5.16
C SER A 239 -10.40 -14.81 5.63
#